data_3cc354b19a597157265ecb1c3b08cd3f
#
_entry.id   3cc354b19a597157265ecb1c3b08cd3f
#
_cell.length_a   1.000
_cell.length_b   1.000
_cell.length_c   1.000
_cell.angle_alpha   90.00
_cell.angle_beta   90.00
_cell.angle_gamma   90.00
#
_symmetry.space_group_name_H-M   'P 1'
#
loop_
_entity.id
_entity.type
_entity.pdbx_description
1 polymer ?
#
loop_
_entity_poly.entity_id
_entity_poly.type
_entity_poly.pdbx_seq_one_letter_code
_entity_poly.pdbx_strand_id
1 'polypeptide(L)'
;ILSGTALGAHYCKPTLKVYAGEPEGAADAILSFHSGKVEKAPFVNTIADGLLTTLSERTLSIIREYVTDIFLVTEDEIKAALRLVYERMKIVVEPSCVVPLAAVLKHKDLFKGKKIGIILTGGNVDLKKFADWFND
;
A
#
# COMPACT_ATOMS: atom_id res chain seq x y z
N ILE A 1 3.98 3.99 -8.75
CA ILE A 1 3.78 5.11 -7.79
C ILE A 1 4.86 5.12 -6.73
N LEU A 2 5.08 4.03 -5.97
CA LEU A 2 6.01 3.99 -4.85
C LEU A 2 7.42 4.51 -5.19
N SER A 3 8.03 4.01 -6.26
CA SER A 3 9.36 4.46 -6.69
C SER A 3 9.42 5.96 -7.03
N GLY A 4 8.39 6.48 -7.69
CA GLY A 4 8.29 7.92 -7.99
C GLY A 4 8.11 8.76 -6.72
N THR A 5 7.28 8.29 -5.77
CA THR A 5 7.09 8.93 -4.46
C THR A 5 8.41 8.96 -3.68
N ALA A 6 9.14 7.85 -3.67
CA ALA A 6 10.41 7.74 -2.96
C ALA A 6 11.48 8.69 -3.53
N LEU A 7 11.61 8.78 -4.85
CA LEU A 7 12.48 9.74 -5.51
C LEU A 7 12.07 11.19 -5.23
N GLY A 8 10.77 11.51 -5.36
CA GLY A 8 10.27 12.85 -5.06
C GLY A 8 10.55 13.25 -3.60
N ALA A 9 10.33 12.34 -2.66
CA ALA A 9 10.64 12.57 -1.25
C ALA A 9 12.14 12.83 -1.04
N HIS A 10 13.00 12.00 -1.63
CA HIS A 10 14.45 12.13 -1.52
C HIS A 10 14.95 13.50 -2.01
N TYR A 11 14.52 13.93 -3.20
CA TYR A 11 15.00 15.20 -3.77
C TYR A 11 14.34 16.43 -3.16
N CYS A 12 13.06 16.36 -2.74
CA CYS A 12 12.38 17.53 -2.17
C CYS A 12 12.64 17.68 -0.67
N LYS A 13 12.77 16.57 0.07
CA LYS A 13 12.97 16.58 1.52
C LYS A 13 13.67 15.29 1.97
N PRO A 14 15.01 15.23 1.90
CA PRO A 14 15.80 14.02 2.19
C PRO A 14 15.59 13.41 3.60
N THR A 15 15.05 14.18 4.53
CA THR A 15 14.74 13.70 5.90
C THR A 15 13.39 12.96 5.99
N LEU A 16 12.59 12.98 4.91
CA LEU A 16 11.30 12.31 4.86
C LEU A 16 11.51 10.81 4.67
N LYS A 17 10.90 10.01 5.55
CA LYS A 17 10.91 8.56 5.42
C LYS A 17 9.71 8.10 4.60
N VAL A 18 9.94 7.22 3.64
CA VAL A 18 8.91 6.63 2.80
C VAL A 18 8.68 5.18 3.21
N TYR A 19 7.44 4.83 3.47
CA TYR A 19 6.99 3.48 3.77
C TYR A 19 5.95 3.05 2.75
N ALA A 20 5.79 1.75 2.57
CA ALA A 20 4.75 1.18 1.73
C ALA A 20 3.89 0.19 2.51
N GLY A 21 2.64 0.02 2.07
CA GLY A 21 1.79 -1.09 2.45
C GLY A 21 1.64 -2.03 1.25
N GLU A 22 1.52 -3.33 1.52
CA GLU A 22 1.30 -4.37 0.52
C GLU A 22 0.32 -5.41 1.06
N PRO A 23 -0.64 -5.93 0.24
CA PRO A 23 -1.52 -7.01 0.67
C PRO A 23 -0.74 -8.31 0.89
N GLU A 24 -1.03 -9.04 1.96
CA GLU A 24 -0.48 -10.40 2.16
C GLU A 24 -0.81 -11.33 1.00
N GLY A 25 -1.98 -11.13 0.36
CA GLY A 25 -2.43 -11.87 -0.82
C GLY A 25 -1.76 -11.48 -2.14
N ALA A 26 -0.75 -10.60 -2.14
CA ALA A 26 0.03 -10.21 -3.32
C ALA A 26 1.42 -9.69 -2.91
N ALA A 27 2.14 -10.48 -2.11
CA ALA A 27 3.36 -10.09 -1.39
C ALA A 27 4.64 -10.25 -2.24
N ASP A 28 4.68 -9.71 -3.46
CA ASP A 28 5.86 -9.78 -4.32
C ASP A 28 6.88 -8.67 -4.03
N ALA A 29 6.42 -7.48 -3.67
CA ALA A 29 7.30 -6.34 -3.49
C ALA A 29 8.13 -6.46 -2.20
N ILE A 30 7.56 -6.92 -1.09
CA ILE A 30 8.32 -7.15 0.15
C ILE A 30 9.36 -8.26 -0.02
N LEU A 31 9.01 -9.34 -0.72
CA LEU A 31 9.95 -10.42 -1.03
C LEU A 31 11.10 -9.91 -1.90
N SER A 32 10.77 -9.13 -2.94
CA SER A 32 11.76 -8.51 -3.82
C SER A 32 12.66 -7.51 -3.06
N PHE A 33 12.07 -6.73 -2.16
CA PHE A 33 12.78 -5.75 -1.34
C PHE A 33 13.85 -6.41 -0.47
N HIS A 34 13.52 -7.54 0.16
CA HIS A 34 14.46 -8.26 1.02
C HIS A 34 15.47 -9.10 0.24
N SER A 35 15.05 -9.82 -0.81
CA SER A 35 15.95 -10.68 -1.59
C SER A 35 16.89 -9.89 -2.50
N GLY A 36 16.49 -8.69 -2.90
CA GLY A 36 17.23 -7.87 -3.88
C GLY A 36 17.05 -8.28 -5.33
N LYS A 37 16.10 -9.17 -5.61
CA LYS A 37 15.73 -9.63 -6.95
C LYS A 37 14.23 -9.49 -7.14
N VAL A 38 13.79 -9.39 -8.38
CA VAL A 38 12.34 -9.38 -8.67
C VAL A 38 11.77 -10.77 -8.38
N GLU A 39 10.95 -10.85 -7.34
CA GLU A 39 10.24 -12.06 -6.92
C GLU A 39 8.78 -11.99 -7.38
N LYS A 40 8.12 -13.14 -7.41
CA LYS A 40 6.68 -13.24 -7.63
C LYS A 40 5.97 -13.53 -6.32
N ALA A 41 4.75 -13.05 -6.17
CA ALA A 41 3.92 -13.43 -5.04
C ALA A 41 3.71 -14.96 -5.02
N PRO A 42 3.84 -15.63 -3.85
CA PRO A 42 3.64 -17.07 -3.72
C PRO A 42 2.22 -17.51 -4.08
N PHE A 43 1.27 -16.64 -3.84
CA PHE A 43 -0.15 -16.78 -4.22
C PHE A 43 -0.74 -15.39 -4.45
N VAL A 44 -1.86 -15.35 -5.17
CA VAL A 44 -2.56 -14.11 -5.49
C VAL A 44 -4.01 -14.23 -5.08
N ASN A 45 -4.39 -13.50 -4.03
CA ASN A 45 -5.76 -13.43 -3.53
C ASN A 45 -5.95 -12.14 -2.73
N THR A 46 -6.36 -11.06 -3.39
CA THR A 46 -6.61 -9.77 -2.74
C THR A 46 -7.70 -8.97 -3.46
N ILE A 47 -8.47 -8.18 -2.69
CA ILE A 47 -9.41 -7.19 -3.24
C ILE A 47 -8.67 -5.96 -3.81
N ALA A 48 -7.40 -5.79 -3.48
CA ALA A 48 -6.56 -4.69 -3.95
C ALA A 48 -5.99 -5.01 -5.35
N ASP A 49 -6.86 -5.10 -6.35
CA ASP A 49 -6.55 -5.52 -7.72
C ASP A 49 -5.51 -4.66 -8.43
N GLY A 50 -5.41 -3.38 -8.10
CA GLY A 50 -4.37 -2.47 -8.60
C GLY A 50 -2.95 -2.83 -8.13
N LEU A 51 -2.79 -3.77 -7.19
CA LEU A 51 -1.52 -4.25 -6.67
C LEU A 51 -1.15 -5.67 -7.15
N LEU A 52 -1.88 -6.20 -8.14
CA LEU A 52 -1.62 -7.51 -8.75
C LEU A 52 -0.52 -7.48 -9.83
N THR A 53 0.47 -6.63 -9.67
CA THR A 53 1.55 -6.43 -10.64
C THR A 53 2.90 -6.64 -9.97
N THR A 54 3.82 -7.31 -10.66
CA THR A 54 5.20 -7.49 -10.19
C THR A 54 6.02 -6.21 -10.42
N LEU A 55 7.04 -6.02 -9.59
CA LEU A 55 8.03 -4.97 -9.79
C LEU A 55 8.89 -5.23 -11.05
N SER A 56 9.50 -4.18 -11.58
CA SER A 56 10.61 -4.29 -12.53
C SER A 56 11.94 -4.10 -11.81
N GLU A 57 13.04 -4.57 -12.40
CA GLU A 57 14.41 -4.34 -11.90
C GLU A 57 14.65 -2.86 -11.58
N ARG A 58 14.21 -1.97 -12.49
CA ARG A 58 14.35 -0.52 -12.34
C ARG A 58 13.57 0.03 -11.15
N THR A 59 12.33 -0.39 -10.95
CA THR A 59 11.51 0.08 -9.81
C THR A 59 12.02 -0.50 -8.50
N LEU A 60 12.45 -1.76 -8.50
CA LEU A 60 13.03 -2.41 -7.34
C LEU A 60 14.32 -1.72 -6.87
N SER A 61 15.23 -1.35 -7.79
CA SER A 61 16.47 -0.66 -7.41
C SER A 61 16.18 0.66 -6.68
N ILE A 62 15.21 1.44 -7.18
CA ILE A 62 14.78 2.69 -6.55
C ILE A 62 14.13 2.44 -5.18
N ILE A 63 13.25 1.44 -5.10
CA ILE A 63 12.55 1.10 -3.86
C ILE A 63 13.55 0.69 -2.78
N ARG A 64 14.53 -0.16 -3.11
CA ARG A 64 15.55 -0.60 -2.16
C ARG A 64 16.46 0.52 -1.67
N GLU A 65 16.68 1.53 -2.47
CA GLU A 65 17.54 2.66 -2.12
C GLU A 65 16.81 3.72 -1.28
N TYR A 66 15.55 4.00 -1.59
CA TYR A 66 14.84 5.17 -1.05
C TYR A 66 13.61 4.85 -0.17
N VAL A 67 13.14 3.60 -0.13
CA VAL A 67 12.03 3.20 0.75
C VAL A 67 12.58 2.66 2.06
N THR A 68 11.99 3.09 3.16
CA THR A 68 12.44 2.70 4.50
C THR A 68 12.01 1.28 4.84
N ASP A 69 10.75 0.93 4.54
CA ASP A 69 10.21 -0.41 4.79
C ASP A 69 8.88 -0.64 4.04
N ILE A 70 8.48 -1.91 3.90
CA ILE A 70 7.21 -2.35 3.32
C ILE A 70 6.48 -3.19 4.36
N PHE A 71 5.20 -2.86 4.62
CA PHE A 71 4.38 -3.55 5.61
C PHE A 71 3.28 -4.38 4.95
N LEU A 72 3.16 -5.63 5.35
CA LEU A 72 2.07 -6.49 4.93
C LEU A 72 0.79 -6.19 5.72
N VAL A 73 -0.34 -6.19 5.02
CA VAL A 73 -1.68 -6.05 5.59
C VAL A 73 -2.61 -7.16 5.10
N THR A 74 -3.52 -7.57 5.95
CA THR A 74 -4.54 -8.57 5.63
C THR A 74 -5.70 -7.95 4.84
N GLU A 75 -6.52 -8.79 4.21
CA GLU A 75 -7.74 -8.35 3.54
C GLU A 75 -8.71 -7.63 4.50
N ASP A 76 -8.84 -8.10 5.73
CA ASP A 76 -9.71 -7.49 6.73
C ASP A 76 -9.20 -6.11 7.16
N GLU A 77 -7.88 -5.93 7.28
CA GLU A 77 -7.26 -4.63 7.55
C GLU A 77 -7.51 -3.65 6.38
N ILE A 78 -7.46 -4.14 5.13
CA ILE A 78 -7.78 -3.34 3.93
C ILE A 78 -9.25 -2.93 3.93
N LYS A 79 -10.18 -3.87 4.16
CA LYS A 79 -11.62 -3.59 4.26
C LYS A 79 -11.93 -2.59 5.37
N ALA A 80 -11.34 -2.75 6.54
CA ALA A 80 -11.51 -1.82 7.65
C ALA A 80 -11.01 -0.40 7.30
N ALA A 81 -9.85 -0.28 6.65
CA ALA A 81 -9.33 1.01 6.19
C ALA A 81 -10.23 1.64 5.11
N LEU A 82 -10.73 0.83 4.16
CA LEU A 82 -11.66 1.25 3.12
C LEU A 82 -12.94 1.81 3.73
N ARG A 83 -13.56 1.06 4.64
CA ARG A 83 -14.76 1.48 5.39
C ARG A 83 -14.54 2.82 6.10
N LEU A 84 -13.41 2.97 6.78
CA LEU A 84 -13.06 4.18 7.50
C LEU A 84 -13.00 5.40 6.56
N VAL A 85 -12.38 5.27 5.38
CA VAL A 85 -12.30 6.35 4.39
C VAL A 85 -13.70 6.73 3.89
N TYR A 86 -14.53 5.76 3.50
CA TYR A 86 -15.89 6.03 3.05
C TYR A 86 -16.76 6.69 4.13
N GLU A 87 -16.71 6.19 5.37
CA GLU A 87 -17.54 6.69 6.46
C GLU A 87 -17.11 8.06 6.97
N ARG A 88 -15.80 8.32 7.02
CA ARG A 88 -15.26 9.55 7.63
C ARG A 88 -14.94 10.64 6.63
N MET A 89 -14.36 10.29 5.49
CA MET A 89 -13.94 11.27 4.49
C MET A 89 -14.99 11.50 3.41
N LYS A 90 -15.94 10.57 3.22
CA LYS A 90 -17.01 10.65 2.20
C LYS A 90 -16.48 10.76 0.76
N ILE A 91 -15.35 10.10 0.49
CA ILE A 91 -14.74 10.04 -0.85
C ILE A 91 -14.75 8.62 -1.36
N VAL A 92 -14.86 8.49 -2.69
CA VAL A 92 -14.79 7.20 -3.38
C VAL A 92 -13.33 6.85 -3.64
N VAL A 93 -12.90 5.71 -3.12
CA VAL A 93 -11.54 5.18 -3.28
C VAL A 93 -11.60 3.68 -3.55
N GLU A 94 -10.63 3.14 -4.27
CA GLU A 94 -10.48 1.71 -4.52
C GLU A 94 -9.70 1.02 -3.38
N PRO A 95 -9.85 -0.33 -3.20
CA PRO A 95 -9.13 -1.06 -2.15
C PRO A 95 -7.63 -0.86 -2.17
N SER A 96 -7.02 -0.84 -3.36
CA SER A 96 -5.57 -0.68 -3.52
C SER A 96 -5.04 0.62 -2.91
N CYS A 97 -5.81 1.69 -2.95
CA CYS A 97 -5.35 3.00 -2.47
C CYS A 97 -5.41 3.16 -0.95
N VAL A 98 -6.14 2.30 -0.24
CA VAL A 98 -6.21 2.35 1.23
C VAL A 98 -5.23 1.41 1.94
N VAL A 99 -4.50 0.59 1.19
CA VAL A 99 -3.47 -0.30 1.72
C VAL A 99 -2.41 0.45 2.55
N PRO A 100 -1.92 1.64 2.15
CA PRO A 100 -1.02 2.42 3.00
C PRO A 100 -1.68 2.90 4.31
N LEU A 101 -2.98 3.21 4.30
CA LEU A 101 -3.70 3.55 5.52
C LEU A 101 -3.83 2.34 6.45
N ALA A 102 -4.15 1.16 5.91
CA ALA A 102 -4.19 -0.09 6.68
C ALA A 102 -2.83 -0.36 7.36
N ALA A 103 -1.73 -0.18 6.63
CA ALA A 103 -0.37 -0.32 7.18
C ALA A 103 -0.09 0.66 8.32
N VAL A 104 -0.51 1.92 8.19
CA VAL A 104 -0.36 2.91 9.27
C VAL A 104 -1.18 2.54 10.49
N LEU A 105 -2.42 2.07 10.32
CA LEU A 105 -3.30 1.66 11.41
C LEU A 105 -2.79 0.41 12.13
N LYS A 106 -2.23 -0.56 11.40
CA LYS A 106 -1.58 -1.75 11.96
C LYS A 106 -0.35 -1.40 12.78
N HIS A 107 0.47 -0.48 12.30
CA HIS A 107 1.74 -0.09 12.92
C HIS A 107 1.68 1.29 13.62
N LYS A 108 0.52 1.64 14.19
CA LYS A 108 0.26 2.95 14.81
C LYS A 108 1.31 3.39 15.83
N ASP A 109 1.94 2.46 16.55
CA ASP A 109 2.96 2.78 17.54
C ASP A 109 4.24 3.32 16.89
N LEU A 110 4.63 2.80 15.71
CA LEU A 110 5.74 3.30 14.91
C LEU A 110 5.48 4.74 14.44
N PHE A 111 4.23 5.06 14.14
CA PHE A 111 3.81 6.34 13.58
C PHE A 111 3.30 7.33 14.62
N LYS A 112 3.23 6.95 15.90
CA LYS A 112 2.75 7.81 16.99
C LYS A 112 3.54 9.11 17.07
N GLY A 113 2.82 10.22 17.08
CA GLY A 113 3.42 11.57 17.13
C GLY A 113 4.11 12.05 15.85
N LYS A 114 4.00 11.29 14.75
CA LYS A 114 4.54 11.67 13.44
C LYS A 114 3.49 12.43 12.61
N LYS A 115 3.96 13.28 11.70
CA LYS A 115 3.14 13.83 10.62
C LYS A 115 3.20 12.86 9.44
N ILE A 116 2.08 12.32 9.04
CA ILE A 116 1.97 11.30 8.01
C ILE A 116 1.20 11.86 6.82
N GLY A 117 1.76 11.73 5.63
CA GLY A 117 1.06 11.92 4.36
C GLY A 117 0.76 10.56 3.74
N ILE A 118 -0.47 10.33 3.32
CA ILE A 118 -0.90 9.13 2.61
C ILE A 118 -1.41 9.54 1.24
N ILE A 119 -0.94 8.86 0.19
CA ILE A 119 -1.39 9.10 -1.18
C ILE A 119 -2.55 8.14 -1.48
N LEU A 120 -3.75 8.69 -1.67
CA LEU A 120 -4.92 7.95 -2.15
C LEU A 120 -4.94 8.04 -3.68
N THR A 121 -4.58 6.97 -4.35
CA THR A 121 -4.18 6.99 -5.78
C THR A 121 -5.29 6.74 -6.77
N GLY A 122 -6.42 6.19 -6.36
CA GLY A 122 -7.46 5.81 -7.29
C GLY A 122 -8.84 5.56 -6.65
N GLY A 123 -9.85 5.52 -7.50
CA GLY A 123 -11.24 5.31 -7.11
C GLY A 123 -12.02 4.44 -8.11
N ASN A 124 -11.34 3.57 -8.86
CA ASN A 124 -11.98 2.64 -9.80
C ASN A 124 -12.60 1.46 -9.04
N VAL A 125 -13.81 1.65 -8.54
CA VAL A 125 -14.54 0.68 -7.71
C VAL A 125 -15.66 0.03 -8.48
N ASP A 126 -15.70 -1.31 -8.48
CA ASP A 126 -16.88 -2.06 -8.91
C ASP A 126 -17.94 -2.03 -7.79
N LEU A 127 -19.00 -1.24 -8.02
CA LEU A 127 -20.07 -1.07 -7.03
C LEU A 127 -20.83 -2.37 -6.72
N LYS A 128 -20.81 -3.37 -7.61
CA LYS A 128 -21.44 -4.68 -7.33
C LYS A 128 -20.62 -5.47 -6.30
N LYS A 129 -19.30 -5.44 -6.44
CA LYS A 129 -18.39 -6.08 -5.49
C LYS A 129 -18.28 -5.30 -4.18
N PHE A 130 -18.49 -3.98 -4.23
CA PHE A 130 -18.37 -3.12 -3.06
C PHE A 130 -19.28 -3.55 -1.91
N ALA A 131 -20.54 -3.89 -2.20
CA ALA A 131 -21.49 -4.36 -1.19
C ALA A 131 -21.00 -5.66 -0.53
N ASP A 132 -20.42 -6.57 -1.30
CA ASP A 132 -19.97 -7.88 -0.82
C ASP A 132 -18.77 -7.78 0.15
N TRP A 133 -17.97 -6.70 0.04
CA TRP A 133 -16.82 -6.51 0.93
C TRP A 133 -17.22 -6.14 2.36
N PHE A 134 -18.46 -5.69 2.58
CA PHE A 134 -18.97 -5.23 3.88
C PHE A 134 -20.20 -6.00 4.39
N ASN A 135 -20.62 -7.03 3.66
CA ASN A 135 -21.61 -7.98 4.16
C ASN A 135 -20.88 -8.97 5.09
N ASP A 136 -21.22 -8.90 6.35
CA ASP A 136 -20.78 -9.83 7.40
C ASP A 136 -21.53 -11.16 7.27
#